data_4f78bd57e0508b127070d484e3875768
#
_entry.id   4f78bd57e0508b127070d484e3875768
#
_cell.length_a   1.000
_cell.length_b   1.000
_cell.length_c   1.000
_cell.angle_alpha   90.00
_cell.angle_beta   90.00
_cell.angle_gamma   90.00
#
_symmetry.space_group_name_H-M   'P 1'
#
loop_
_entity.id
_entity.type
_entity.pdbx_description
1 polymer ?
#
loop_
_entity_poly.entity_id
_entity_poly.type
_entity_poly.pdbx_seq_one_letter_code
_entity_poly.pdbx_strand_id
1 'polypeptide(L)'
;MYRLLAVITTLAHGLAPSFKTTISSNSNDWKKGVDEALTLLALERGAAPAPDLAIVTVGLPLERYFETIVDEAFERTRAQTLVGVVGAGVIGGGKERELQPCVAIAAGNLPEGSEVAPFTLSGDLEDPRQHRETERLLRASKACLLLGDPFSPITNAAALVDGWLPSQPVVGGLSCPASQERPSLAIRTKGTTLSTPPGTVCGLAFRGANLEMHALTAQGAAATGPVHSVTKTSAKHLIQELDGRPAIESLRETLSKTLQKDSRVAELLKNALLIGLRPRGGDDAFLVRQVRGAGSDGSLLIGDDSISDETECRFMVRDDVAAREDLDDTIKRYSLEKMFKGTGRPLLSVLFACGGRGEGLFRENGVDSQAIREATDEAPCVGFFANGELGPVGARISDGADRIPTYLHGFTATCGVLVDTSVVEDDAADASDGEA
;
A
#
# COMPACT_ATOMS: atom_id res chain seq x y z
N MET A 1 -36.05 34.15 18.47
CA MET A 1 -35.46 33.25 19.48
C MET A 1 -35.06 31.90 18.88
N TYR A 2 -35.80 31.31 17.94
CA TYR A 2 -35.48 30.01 17.29
C TYR A 2 -34.30 30.05 16.29
N ARG A 3 -33.96 31.18 15.72
CA ARG A 3 -32.78 31.28 14.79
C ARG A 3 -31.43 31.43 15.52
N LEU A 4 -31.41 31.83 16.79
CA LEU A 4 -30.17 31.91 17.59
C LEU A 4 -29.78 30.56 18.19
N LEU A 5 -30.75 29.66 18.47
CA LEU A 5 -30.44 28.31 18.93
C LEU A 5 -29.84 27.43 17.83
N ALA A 6 -30.26 27.60 16.57
CA ALA A 6 -29.71 26.84 15.45
C ALA A 6 -28.22 27.17 15.12
N VAL A 7 -27.82 28.42 15.44
CA VAL A 7 -26.41 28.85 15.25
C VAL A 7 -25.51 28.35 16.38
N ILE A 8 -26.06 28.17 17.60
CA ILE A 8 -25.28 27.69 18.75
C ILE A 8 -25.10 26.16 18.71
N THR A 9 -26.03 25.41 18.13
CA THR A 9 -25.90 23.96 17.94
C THR A 9 -24.92 23.61 16.84
N THR A 10 -24.68 24.51 15.85
CA THR A 10 -23.69 24.28 14.77
C THR A 10 -22.25 24.54 15.24
N LEU A 11 -22.02 25.23 16.35
CA LEU A 11 -20.70 25.50 16.93
C LEU A 11 -20.20 24.42 17.89
N ALA A 12 -21.05 23.46 18.27
CA ALA A 12 -20.70 22.36 19.15
C ALA A 12 -20.45 21.03 18.41
N HIS A 13 -20.67 20.95 17.11
CA HIS A 13 -20.25 19.82 16.30
C HIS A 13 -18.81 20.09 15.87
N GLY A 14 -17.88 19.33 16.39
CA GLY A 14 -16.51 19.30 15.90
C GLY A 14 -16.52 19.19 14.37
N LEU A 15 -15.60 19.87 13.71
CA LEU A 15 -15.46 19.75 12.25
C LEU A 15 -15.38 18.25 11.90
N ALA A 16 -16.20 17.81 10.96
CA ALA A 16 -16.23 16.41 10.54
C ALA A 16 -14.81 15.97 10.12
N PRO A 17 -14.38 14.73 10.47
CA PRO A 17 -13.09 14.19 10.08
C PRO A 17 -12.91 14.33 8.58
N SER A 18 -11.75 14.83 8.17
CA SER A 18 -11.50 15.03 6.73
C SER A 18 -10.01 15.11 6.43
N PHE A 19 -9.64 14.61 5.26
CA PHE A 19 -8.32 14.75 4.70
C PHE A 19 -8.37 15.59 3.41
N LYS A 20 -7.23 16.18 3.07
CA LYS A 20 -6.98 16.83 1.79
C LYS A 20 -5.64 16.38 1.24
N THR A 21 -5.51 16.29 -0.07
CA THR A 21 -4.28 15.90 -0.74
C THR A 21 -3.92 16.87 -1.84
N THR A 22 -2.66 17.18 -1.94
CA THR A 22 -2.10 18.06 -2.97
C THR A 22 -0.83 17.48 -3.57
N ILE A 23 -0.47 17.94 -4.75
CA ILE A 23 0.77 17.58 -5.42
C ILE A 23 1.38 18.82 -6.05
N SER A 24 2.70 18.97 -5.98
CA SER A 24 3.41 20.05 -6.62
C SER A 24 3.49 19.88 -8.14
N SER A 25 3.75 20.96 -8.85
CA SER A 25 4.23 20.91 -10.22
C SER A 25 5.61 20.24 -10.30
N ASN A 26 6.00 19.81 -11.50
CA ASN A 26 7.32 19.25 -11.76
C ASN A 26 8.38 20.37 -11.64
N SER A 27 9.22 20.32 -10.60
CA SER A 27 10.26 21.33 -10.35
C SER A 27 11.48 20.73 -9.66
N ASN A 28 12.66 20.94 -10.26
CA ASN A 28 13.94 20.60 -9.61
C ASN A 28 14.27 21.52 -8.42
N ASP A 29 13.59 22.64 -8.28
CA ASP A 29 13.63 23.50 -7.09
C ASP A 29 12.69 22.94 -6.03
N TRP A 30 13.25 22.20 -5.08
CA TRP A 30 12.50 21.57 -4.02
C TRP A 30 11.70 22.56 -3.17
N LYS A 31 12.25 23.78 -2.93
CA LYS A 31 11.56 24.81 -2.13
C LYS A 31 10.28 25.25 -2.83
N LYS A 32 10.36 25.48 -4.13
CA LYS A 32 9.19 25.84 -4.93
C LYS A 32 8.15 24.72 -4.92
N GLY A 33 8.57 23.47 -5.08
CA GLY A 33 7.67 22.31 -5.04
C GLY A 33 6.96 22.16 -3.70
N VAL A 34 7.70 22.24 -2.61
CA VAL A 34 7.13 22.15 -1.25
C VAL A 34 6.19 23.33 -0.96
N ASP A 35 6.62 24.56 -1.29
CA ASP A 35 5.82 25.76 -1.07
C ASP A 35 4.49 25.70 -1.84
N GLU A 36 4.52 25.25 -3.09
CA GLU A 36 3.32 25.05 -3.90
C GLU A 36 2.37 24.03 -3.26
N ALA A 37 2.86 22.82 -2.93
CA ALA A 37 2.05 21.77 -2.34
C ALA A 37 1.43 22.20 -1.00
N LEU A 38 2.21 22.82 -0.12
CA LEU A 38 1.74 23.29 1.19
C LEU A 38 0.76 24.47 1.09
N THR A 39 0.97 25.37 0.13
CA THR A 39 0.04 26.50 -0.10
C THR A 39 -1.31 25.99 -0.60
N LEU A 40 -1.32 25.08 -1.57
CA LEU A 40 -2.55 24.42 -2.04
C LEU A 40 -3.25 23.66 -0.91
N LEU A 41 -2.51 22.89 -0.12
CA LEU A 41 -3.05 22.17 1.02
C LEU A 41 -3.72 23.10 2.04
N ALA A 42 -3.06 24.22 2.38
CA ALA A 42 -3.61 25.21 3.30
C ALA A 42 -4.89 25.85 2.76
N LEU A 43 -4.96 26.13 1.47
CA LEU A 43 -6.17 26.64 0.81
C LEU A 43 -7.32 25.62 0.88
N GLU A 44 -7.05 24.36 0.58
CA GLU A 44 -8.07 23.30 0.62
C GLU A 44 -8.55 22.97 2.03
N ARG A 45 -7.66 23.04 3.02
CA ARG A 45 -8.02 22.81 4.43
C ARG A 45 -8.74 24.00 5.07
N GLY A 46 -8.51 25.21 4.55
CA GLY A 46 -9.14 26.43 5.07
C GLY A 46 -8.89 26.61 6.57
N ALA A 47 -9.97 26.78 7.35
CA ALA A 47 -9.93 26.99 8.80
C ALA A 47 -9.93 25.68 9.64
N ALA A 48 -9.68 24.53 9.03
CA ALA A 48 -9.62 23.26 9.75
C ALA A 48 -8.51 23.28 10.84
N PRO A 49 -8.69 22.55 11.97
CA PRO A 49 -7.70 22.50 13.03
C PRO A 49 -6.38 21.87 12.53
N ALA A 50 -5.35 21.97 13.36
CA ALA A 50 -4.08 21.28 13.08
C ALA A 50 -4.33 19.78 12.83
N PRO A 51 -3.75 19.19 11.77
CA PRO A 51 -4.03 17.80 11.43
C PRO A 51 -3.48 16.82 12.45
N ASP A 52 -4.21 15.71 12.64
CA ASP A 52 -3.72 14.59 13.45
C ASP A 52 -2.62 13.82 12.70
N LEU A 53 -2.78 13.70 11.38
CA LEU A 53 -1.85 13.02 10.50
C LEU A 53 -1.53 13.85 9.25
N ALA A 54 -0.24 13.89 8.90
CA ALA A 54 0.23 14.28 7.59
C ALA A 54 1.10 13.17 6.97
N ILE A 55 0.97 12.97 5.67
CA ILE A 55 1.78 12.06 4.86
C ILE A 55 2.45 12.87 3.76
N VAL A 56 3.77 12.75 3.64
CA VAL A 56 4.58 13.46 2.64
C VAL A 56 5.28 12.43 1.77
N THR A 57 5.00 12.43 0.49
CA THR A 57 5.69 11.59 -0.47
C THR A 57 6.58 12.44 -1.36
N VAL A 58 7.84 12.06 -1.50
CA VAL A 58 8.88 12.79 -2.21
C VAL A 58 9.37 11.96 -3.39
N GLY A 59 9.29 12.52 -4.58
CA GLY A 59 9.81 11.85 -5.78
C GLY A 59 11.34 11.69 -5.72
N LEU A 60 11.83 10.54 -6.14
CA LEU A 60 13.24 10.16 -6.12
C LEU A 60 14.22 11.26 -6.61
N PRO A 61 13.94 12.07 -7.64
CA PRO A 61 14.84 13.14 -8.04
C PRO A 61 15.08 14.22 -6.98
N LEU A 62 14.21 14.32 -5.97
CA LEU A 62 14.34 15.25 -4.85
C LEU A 62 14.90 14.61 -3.57
N GLU A 63 15.26 13.32 -3.60
CA GLU A 63 15.73 12.54 -2.43
C GLU A 63 16.79 13.25 -1.59
N ARG A 64 17.76 13.91 -2.22
CA ARG A 64 18.83 14.65 -1.52
C ARG A 64 18.32 15.75 -0.58
N TYR A 65 17.09 16.18 -0.74
CA TYR A 65 16.44 17.21 0.09
C TYR A 65 15.36 16.63 0.99
N PHE A 66 15.23 15.30 1.03
CA PHE A 66 14.12 14.59 1.67
C PHE A 66 13.88 15.04 3.11
N GLU A 67 14.89 15.00 3.97
CA GLU A 67 14.74 15.40 5.38
C GLU A 67 14.32 16.86 5.51
N THR A 68 14.92 17.75 4.73
CA THR A 68 14.56 19.18 4.72
C THR A 68 13.12 19.41 4.26
N ILE A 69 12.65 18.66 3.26
CA ILE A 69 11.26 18.70 2.77
C ILE A 69 10.31 18.25 3.88
N VAL A 70 10.64 17.15 4.56
CA VAL A 70 9.84 16.62 5.66
C VAL A 70 9.76 17.59 6.83
N ASP A 71 10.88 18.21 7.21
CA ASP A 71 10.93 19.18 8.30
C ASP A 71 10.11 20.43 7.98
N GLU A 72 10.24 20.98 6.77
CA GLU A 72 9.44 22.13 6.29
C GLU A 72 7.93 21.78 6.29
N ALA A 73 7.59 20.58 5.83
CA ALA A 73 6.20 20.14 5.81
C ALA A 73 5.65 19.96 7.23
N PHE A 74 6.43 19.44 8.17
CA PHE A 74 6.03 19.27 9.55
C PHE A 74 5.79 20.61 10.24
N GLU A 75 6.71 21.56 10.09
CA GLU A 75 6.59 22.90 10.67
C GLU A 75 5.36 23.66 10.16
N ARG A 76 5.10 23.60 8.85
CA ARG A 76 4.01 24.36 8.22
C ARG A 76 2.65 23.71 8.37
N THR A 77 2.54 22.37 8.33
CA THR A 77 1.26 21.68 8.57
C THR A 77 0.88 21.70 10.04
N ARG A 78 1.86 21.74 10.95
CA ARG A 78 1.66 21.61 12.40
C ARG A 78 0.97 20.30 12.79
N ALA A 79 1.13 19.25 11.99
CA ALA A 79 0.54 17.95 12.25
C ALA A 79 0.99 17.37 13.60
N GLN A 80 0.12 16.58 14.25
CA GLN A 80 0.52 15.84 15.47
C GLN A 80 1.57 14.79 15.11
N THR A 81 1.31 14.06 14.01
CA THR A 81 2.23 13.07 13.45
C THR A 81 2.38 13.32 11.94
N LEU A 82 3.61 13.26 11.46
CA LEU A 82 3.92 13.29 10.04
C LEU A 82 4.82 12.12 9.69
N VAL A 83 4.49 11.41 8.61
CA VAL A 83 5.37 10.43 7.98
C VAL A 83 5.81 10.90 6.61
N GLY A 84 7.09 10.81 6.33
CA GLY A 84 7.70 11.10 5.03
C GLY A 84 8.26 9.85 4.38
N VAL A 85 8.16 9.75 3.05
CA VAL A 85 8.69 8.62 2.28
C VAL A 85 9.18 9.07 0.90
N VAL A 86 10.30 8.48 0.45
CA VAL A 86 10.81 8.63 -0.91
C VAL A 86 10.23 7.53 -1.80
N GLY A 87 9.55 7.90 -2.87
CA GLY A 87 9.03 6.99 -3.88
C GLY A 87 9.70 7.17 -5.24
N ALA A 88 9.66 6.15 -6.11
CA ALA A 88 10.05 6.30 -7.50
C ALA A 88 9.20 7.36 -8.22
N GLY A 89 7.98 7.54 -7.76
CA GLY A 89 7.06 8.61 -8.13
C GLY A 89 6.11 8.88 -6.96
N VAL A 90 5.27 9.89 -7.08
CA VAL A 90 4.33 10.34 -6.05
C VAL A 90 2.89 10.37 -6.56
N ILE A 91 1.95 10.14 -5.65
CA ILE A 91 0.51 10.13 -5.91
C ILE A 91 -0.15 11.12 -4.96
N GLY A 92 -0.97 12.02 -5.48
CA GLY A 92 -1.70 13.01 -4.68
C GLY A 92 -2.45 14.02 -5.52
N GLY A 93 -3.39 14.76 -4.94
CA GLY A 93 -4.17 15.77 -5.66
C GLY A 93 -4.86 15.24 -6.92
N GLY A 94 -5.26 13.95 -6.94
CA GLY A 94 -5.87 13.30 -8.10
C GLY A 94 -4.91 13.04 -9.28
N LYS A 95 -3.60 13.02 -9.06
CA LYS A 95 -2.58 12.83 -10.10
C LYS A 95 -1.48 11.87 -9.64
N GLU A 96 -0.85 11.25 -10.61
CA GLU A 96 0.37 10.47 -10.47
C GLU A 96 1.53 11.17 -11.18
N ARG A 97 2.73 11.14 -10.60
CA ARG A 97 3.96 11.72 -11.15
C ARG A 97 5.10 10.73 -10.99
N GLU A 98 5.41 10.00 -12.04
CA GLU A 98 6.47 8.99 -12.05
C GLU A 98 7.81 9.61 -12.40
N LEU A 99 8.86 9.26 -11.64
CA LEU A 99 10.25 9.67 -11.87
C LEU A 99 10.44 11.19 -12.04
N GLN A 100 9.54 11.99 -11.49
CA GLN A 100 9.56 13.45 -11.59
C GLN A 100 9.92 14.09 -10.24
N PRO A 101 10.58 15.27 -10.24
CA PRO A 101 10.87 16.02 -9.03
C PRO A 101 9.60 16.71 -8.48
N CYS A 102 8.78 15.95 -7.79
CA CYS A 102 7.51 16.36 -7.23
C CYS A 102 7.40 15.98 -5.75
N VAL A 103 6.53 16.68 -5.02
CA VAL A 103 6.13 16.37 -3.65
C VAL A 103 4.61 16.27 -3.62
N ALA A 104 4.07 15.20 -3.01
CA ALA A 104 2.66 15.14 -2.69
C ALA A 104 2.47 15.11 -1.17
N ILE A 105 1.41 15.76 -0.70
CA ILE A 105 1.13 15.90 0.73
C ILE A 105 -0.35 15.61 0.97
N ALA A 106 -0.63 14.74 1.95
CA ALA A 106 -1.94 14.60 2.55
C ALA A 106 -1.91 15.11 3.98
N ALA A 107 -2.97 15.77 4.43
CA ALA A 107 -3.12 16.08 5.85
C ALA A 107 -4.60 16.16 6.24
N GLY A 108 -4.92 15.68 7.45
CA GLY A 108 -6.29 15.65 7.90
C GLY A 108 -6.46 15.26 9.36
N ASN A 109 -7.73 15.21 9.73
CA ASN A 109 -8.15 14.87 11.08
C ASN A 109 -8.92 13.56 11.07
N LEU A 110 -8.67 12.76 12.10
CA LEU A 110 -9.31 11.49 12.38
C LEU A 110 -10.65 11.69 13.10
N PRO A 111 -11.53 10.67 13.15
CA PRO A 111 -12.72 10.70 13.99
C PRO A 111 -12.39 10.97 15.46
N GLU A 112 -13.30 11.62 16.16
CA GLU A 112 -13.13 11.93 17.58
C GLU A 112 -12.84 10.67 18.40
N GLY A 113 -11.88 10.75 19.29
CA GLY A 113 -11.42 9.61 20.09
C GLY A 113 -10.52 8.63 19.33
N SER A 114 -10.15 8.96 18.09
CA SER A 114 -9.16 8.20 17.32
C SER A 114 -7.79 8.84 17.42
N GLU A 115 -6.75 8.02 17.30
CA GLU A 115 -5.37 8.48 17.31
C GLU A 115 -4.50 7.67 16.33
N VAL A 116 -3.43 8.28 15.89
CA VAL A 116 -2.35 7.63 15.15
C VAL A 116 -1.08 7.67 16.00
N ALA A 117 -0.52 6.50 16.28
CA ALA A 117 0.70 6.36 17.06
C ALA A 117 1.82 5.77 16.18
N PRO A 118 2.89 6.51 15.96
CA PRO A 118 4.02 6.02 15.20
C PRO A 118 4.89 5.08 16.04
N PHE A 119 5.58 4.16 15.35
CA PHE A 119 6.54 3.25 15.96
C PHE A 119 7.68 2.93 15.00
N THR A 120 8.75 2.37 15.54
CA THR A 120 9.87 1.80 14.78
C THR A 120 10.15 0.38 15.25
N LEU A 121 10.57 -0.47 14.31
CA LEU A 121 11.08 -1.81 14.57
C LEU A 121 12.53 -1.86 14.12
N SER A 122 13.42 -2.08 15.06
CA SER A 122 14.88 -2.14 14.83
C SER A 122 15.52 -3.13 15.81
N GLY A 123 16.73 -3.55 15.51
CA GLY A 123 17.45 -4.54 16.32
C GLY A 123 17.03 -5.98 15.98
N ASP A 124 17.06 -6.85 16.96
CA ASP A 124 16.71 -8.26 16.79
C ASP A 124 15.19 -8.45 16.82
N LEU A 125 14.58 -8.66 15.66
CA LEU A 125 13.14 -8.91 15.53
C LEU A 125 12.71 -10.27 16.09
N GLU A 126 13.64 -11.19 16.33
CA GLU A 126 13.37 -12.48 16.94
C GLU A 126 13.33 -12.43 18.48
N ASP A 127 13.82 -11.35 19.10
CA ASP A 127 13.72 -11.13 20.54
C ASP A 127 12.47 -10.31 20.93
N PRO A 128 11.36 -10.95 21.37
CA PRO A 128 10.12 -10.24 21.69
C PRO A 128 10.26 -9.19 22.81
N ARG A 129 11.31 -9.32 23.65
CA ARG A 129 11.51 -8.42 24.78
C ARG A 129 11.88 -7.01 24.34
N GLN A 130 12.51 -6.87 23.16
CA GLN A 130 12.90 -5.58 22.60
C GLN A 130 11.70 -4.80 22.04
N HIS A 131 10.56 -5.46 21.79
CA HIS A 131 9.41 -4.89 21.10
C HIS A 131 8.11 -4.83 21.92
N ARG A 132 8.19 -5.00 23.25
CA ARG A 132 7.01 -5.08 24.13
C ARG A 132 6.09 -3.85 24.06
N GLU A 133 6.65 -2.67 23.91
CA GLU A 133 5.85 -1.44 23.82
C GLU A 133 5.11 -1.38 22.49
N THR A 134 5.81 -1.70 21.39
CA THR A 134 5.21 -1.79 20.04
C THR A 134 4.16 -2.90 19.98
N GLU A 135 4.42 -4.06 20.57
CA GLU A 135 3.42 -5.14 20.68
C GLU A 135 2.15 -4.66 21.39
N ARG A 136 2.31 -4.01 22.56
CA ARG A 136 1.15 -3.48 23.31
C ARG A 136 0.38 -2.45 22.51
N LEU A 137 1.10 -1.57 21.81
CA LEU A 137 0.50 -0.57 20.93
C LEU A 137 -0.32 -1.23 19.82
N LEU A 138 0.27 -2.17 19.09
CA LEU A 138 -0.37 -2.82 17.95
C LEU A 138 -1.55 -3.70 18.35
N ARG A 139 -1.44 -4.45 19.45
CA ARG A 139 -2.58 -5.25 19.96
C ARG A 139 -3.81 -4.42 20.32
N ALA A 140 -3.64 -3.13 20.60
CA ALA A 140 -4.73 -2.19 20.87
C ALA A 140 -5.18 -1.41 19.62
N SER A 141 -4.61 -1.72 18.45
CA SER A 141 -4.86 -0.99 17.21
C SER A 141 -5.87 -1.68 16.31
N LYS A 142 -6.46 -0.92 15.41
CA LYS A 142 -7.45 -1.37 14.41
C LYS A 142 -6.84 -1.55 13.02
N ALA A 143 -5.65 -0.99 12.80
CA ALA A 143 -4.94 -1.06 11.53
C ALA A 143 -3.49 -0.61 11.70
N CYS A 144 -2.66 -0.92 10.70
CA CYS A 144 -1.29 -0.49 10.64
C CYS A 144 -0.87 -0.11 9.21
N LEU A 145 -0.21 1.06 9.06
CA LEU A 145 0.65 1.33 7.92
C LEU A 145 2.08 0.92 8.28
N LEU A 146 2.70 0.08 7.46
CA LEU A 146 4.06 -0.43 7.68
C LEU A 146 4.97 -0.01 6.52
N LEU A 147 6.06 0.68 6.82
CA LEU A 147 6.98 1.21 5.84
C LEU A 147 8.40 0.70 6.12
N GLY A 148 9.10 0.36 5.06
CA GLY A 148 10.51 -0.03 5.10
C GLY A 148 11.28 0.55 3.92
N ASP A 149 12.58 0.34 3.89
CA ASP A 149 13.39 0.47 2.68
C ASP A 149 13.78 -0.93 2.17
N PRO A 150 14.32 -1.06 0.95
CA PRO A 150 14.70 -2.35 0.37
C PRO A 150 15.78 -3.12 1.16
N PHE A 151 16.42 -2.48 2.12
CA PHE A 151 17.50 -3.04 2.93
C PHE A 151 17.04 -3.41 4.34
N SER A 152 15.80 -3.07 4.67
CA SER A 152 15.19 -3.35 5.98
C SER A 152 14.67 -4.80 6.05
N PRO A 153 14.58 -5.40 7.25
CA PRO A 153 14.03 -6.72 7.45
C PRO A 153 12.48 -6.72 7.39
N ILE A 154 11.92 -6.11 6.33
CA ILE A 154 10.47 -5.84 6.23
C ILE A 154 9.61 -7.11 6.28
N THR A 155 10.06 -8.20 5.70
CA THR A 155 9.30 -9.48 5.70
C THR A 155 9.18 -10.02 7.13
N ASN A 156 10.27 -9.98 7.91
CA ASN A 156 10.25 -10.41 9.31
C ASN A 156 9.40 -9.47 10.16
N ALA A 157 9.50 -8.17 9.92
CA ALA A 157 8.69 -7.16 10.61
C ALA A 157 7.19 -7.32 10.30
N ALA A 158 6.82 -7.58 9.05
CA ALA A 158 5.44 -7.84 8.67
C ALA A 158 4.89 -9.11 9.36
N ALA A 159 5.64 -10.19 9.39
CA ALA A 159 5.25 -11.42 10.09
C ALA A 159 5.07 -11.19 11.60
N LEU A 160 5.93 -10.37 12.21
CA LEU A 160 5.84 -10.01 13.62
C LEU A 160 4.58 -9.16 13.89
N VAL A 161 4.31 -8.17 13.05
CA VAL A 161 3.13 -7.31 13.14
C VAL A 161 1.84 -8.10 12.94
N ASP A 162 1.81 -9.02 11.97
CA ASP A 162 0.69 -9.95 11.77
C ASP A 162 0.39 -10.82 13.01
N GLY A 163 1.43 -11.20 13.75
CA GLY A 163 1.25 -11.93 15.01
C GLY A 163 0.61 -11.10 16.11
N TRP A 164 0.73 -9.77 16.04
CA TRP A 164 0.15 -8.84 17.00
C TRP A 164 -1.22 -8.28 16.55
N LEU A 165 -1.48 -8.28 15.24
CA LEU A 165 -2.70 -7.78 14.59
C LEU A 165 -3.33 -8.82 13.66
N PRO A 166 -3.64 -10.05 14.12
CA PRO A 166 -3.97 -11.17 13.24
C PRO A 166 -5.25 -10.97 12.40
N SER A 167 -6.20 -10.17 12.89
CA SER A 167 -7.50 -9.93 12.22
C SER A 167 -7.69 -8.48 11.78
N GLN A 168 -6.61 -7.71 11.74
CA GLN A 168 -6.65 -6.31 11.31
C GLN A 168 -5.73 -6.10 10.09
N PRO A 169 -6.11 -5.24 9.15
CA PRO A 169 -5.29 -5.04 7.97
C PRO A 169 -3.97 -4.33 8.29
N VAL A 170 -2.90 -4.84 7.72
CA VAL A 170 -1.60 -4.20 7.64
C VAL A 170 -1.32 -3.92 6.17
N VAL A 171 -1.11 -2.67 5.81
CA VAL A 171 -0.78 -2.26 4.45
C VAL A 171 0.47 -1.38 4.47
N GLY A 172 1.16 -1.29 3.36
CA GLY A 172 2.35 -0.47 3.31
C GLY A 172 3.18 -0.66 2.06
N GLY A 173 4.44 -0.24 2.13
CA GLY A 173 5.35 -0.36 1.00
C GLY A 173 6.79 -0.04 1.33
N LEU A 174 7.67 -0.41 0.40
CA LEU A 174 9.09 -0.12 0.44
C LEU A 174 9.37 1.19 -0.28
N SER A 175 10.10 2.06 0.39
CA SER A 175 10.63 3.29 -0.22
C SER A 175 11.62 2.99 -1.35
N CYS A 176 11.98 4.02 -2.10
CA CYS A 176 12.88 3.91 -3.26
C CYS A 176 14.14 4.77 -3.06
N PRO A 177 15.03 4.46 -2.10
CA PRO A 177 16.29 5.20 -1.96
C PRO A 177 17.23 4.93 -3.13
N ALA A 178 17.99 5.94 -3.53
CA ALA A 178 19.02 5.82 -4.57
C ALA A 178 20.23 4.97 -4.11
N SER A 179 20.44 4.85 -2.79
CA SER A 179 21.47 4.00 -2.18
C SER A 179 21.10 3.62 -0.76
N GLN A 180 21.78 2.58 -0.23
CA GLN A 180 21.59 2.10 1.14
C GLN A 180 21.89 3.15 2.21
N GLU A 181 22.68 4.16 1.91
CA GLU A 181 23.10 5.19 2.88
C GLU A 181 22.13 6.39 2.94
N ARG A 182 21.16 6.46 2.02
CA ARG A 182 20.23 7.59 1.89
C ARG A 182 19.02 7.42 2.78
N PRO A 183 18.69 8.41 3.63
CA PRO A 183 17.42 8.44 4.33
C PRO A 183 16.26 8.50 3.33
N SER A 184 15.30 7.60 3.47
CA SER A 184 14.13 7.52 2.60
C SER A 184 12.81 7.41 3.35
N LEU A 185 12.89 7.32 4.67
CA LEU A 185 11.77 7.29 5.60
C LEU A 185 12.03 8.30 6.73
N ALA A 186 10.98 8.98 7.16
CA ALA A 186 11.06 9.90 8.29
C ALA A 186 9.74 9.95 9.05
N ILE A 187 9.81 10.02 10.37
CA ILE A 187 8.65 10.28 11.23
C ILE A 187 8.94 11.51 12.08
N ARG A 188 7.97 12.42 12.15
CA ARG A 188 7.98 13.60 13.00
C ARG A 188 6.71 13.60 13.85
N THR A 189 6.86 13.86 15.14
CA THR A 189 5.73 14.02 16.05
C THR A 189 5.94 15.25 16.93
N LYS A 190 4.86 15.81 17.43
CA LYS A 190 4.97 16.87 18.44
C LYS A 190 5.63 16.32 19.71
N GLY A 191 6.82 16.84 20.04
CA GLY A 191 7.56 16.51 21.25
C GLY A 191 8.61 15.41 21.10
N THR A 192 8.56 14.56 20.06
CA THR A 192 9.57 13.51 19.84
C THR A 192 9.78 13.26 18.36
N THR A 193 11.02 13.14 17.93
CA THR A 193 11.37 12.67 16.59
C THR A 193 11.82 11.21 16.69
N LEU A 194 11.15 10.32 15.98
CA LEU A 194 11.58 8.93 15.88
C LEU A 194 12.73 8.83 14.88
N SER A 195 13.80 8.16 15.28
CA SER A 195 14.92 7.90 14.38
C SER A 195 14.55 6.81 13.38
N THR A 196 14.75 7.10 12.12
CA THR A 196 14.47 6.18 11.00
C THR A 196 15.70 6.05 10.09
N PRO A 197 16.86 5.60 10.61
CA PRO A 197 18.03 5.38 9.78
C PRO A 197 17.75 4.33 8.70
N PRO A 198 18.52 4.30 7.61
CA PRO A 198 18.40 3.26 6.59
C PRO A 198 18.43 1.86 7.21
N GLY A 199 17.61 0.95 6.67
CA GLY A 199 17.42 -0.40 7.21
C GLY A 199 16.42 -0.50 8.37
N THR A 200 15.77 0.61 8.77
CA THR A 200 14.73 0.61 9.80
C THR A 200 13.35 0.36 9.17
N VAL A 201 12.53 -0.45 9.85
CA VAL A 201 11.10 -0.53 9.59
C VAL A 201 10.38 0.44 10.53
N CYS A 202 9.49 1.22 9.99
CA CYS A 202 8.64 2.13 10.78
C CYS A 202 7.18 1.97 10.39
N GLY A 203 6.27 2.43 11.25
CA GLY A 203 4.86 2.32 10.97
C GLY A 203 4.01 3.30 11.75
N LEU A 204 2.75 3.33 11.36
CA LEU A 204 1.68 4.08 12.01
C LEU A 204 0.61 3.09 12.47
N ALA A 205 0.37 3.04 13.77
CA ALA A 205 -0.69 2.26 14.39
C ALA A 205 -1.93 3.15 14.56
N PHE A 206 -3.08 2.70 14.08
CA PHE A 206 -4.34 3.44 14.14
C PHE A 206 -5.24 2.84 15.22
N ARG A 207 -5.75 3.71 16.11
CA ARG A 207 -6.61 3.34 17.22
C ARG A 207 -7.85 4.23 17.25
N GLY A 208 -8.95 3.70 17.74
CA GLY A 208 -10.22 4.40 17.90
C GLY A 208 -11.41 3.49 17.65
N ALA A 209 -12.51 3.74 18.33
CA ALA A 209 -13.73 2.94 18.17
C ALA A 209 -14.39 3.17 16.80
N ASN A 210 -14.25 4.40 16.28
CA ASN A 210 -14.89 4.85 15.04
C ASN A 210 -13.90 4.93 13.86
N LEU A 211 -12.80 4.19 13.93
CA LEU A 211 -11.79 4.17 12.88
C LEU A 211 -11.51 2.74 12.45
N GLU A 212 -11.63 2.49 11.16
CA GLU A 212 -11.24 1.24 10.52
C GLU A 212 -10.31 1.50 9.35
N MET A 213 -9.70 0.44 8.85
CA MET A 213 -8.97 0.45 7.59
C MET A 213 -9.43 -0.73 6.75
N HIS A 214 -9.70 -0.47 5.48
CA HIS A 214 -9.91 -1.50 4.49
C HIS A 214 -8.64 -1.65 3.65
N ALA A 215 -8.32 -2.85 3.23
CA ALA A 215 -7.17 -3.12 2.39
C ALA A 215 -7.60 -3.67 1.03
N LEU A 216 -6.97 -3.15 -0.03
CA LEU A 216 -7.17 -3.60 -1.41
C LEU A 216 -5.81 -3.90 -2.01
N THR A 217 -5.64 -5.07 -2.63
CA THR A 217 -4.42 -5.43 -3.36
C THR A 217 -4.77 -6.00 -4.71
N ALA A 218 -4.38 -5.32 -5.78
CA ALA A 218 -4.56 -5.73 -7.16
C ALA A 218 -3.22 -6.12 -7.78
N GLN A 219 -3.18 -7.26 -8.49
CA GLN A 219 -1.98 -7.79 -9.13
C GLN A 219 -1.84 -7.33 -10.59
N GLY A 220 -0.66 -7.50 -11.19
CA GLY A 220 -0.36 -7.05 -12.55
C GLY A 220 0.22 -8.16 -13.43
N ALA A 221 -0.17 -9.42 -13.23
CA ALA A 221 0.41 -10.56 -13.92
C ALA A 221 -0.63 -11.55 -14.43
N ALA A 222 -0.48 -11.93 -15.70
CA ALA A 222 -1.28 -12.98 -16.35
C ALA A 222 -0.60 -14.33 -16.22
N ALA A 223 -1.38 -15.35 -15.94
CA ALA A 223 -0.90 -16.72 -15.90
C ALA A 223 -0.66 -17.29 -17.31
N THR A 224 0.45 -18.00 -17.52
CA THR A 224 0.89 -18.52 -18.81
C THR A 224 0.93 -20.05 -18.87
N GLY A 225 0.22 -20.76 -18.03
CA GLY A 225 0.26 -22.22 -18.05
C GLY A 225 -0.39 -22.86 -16.84
N PRO A 226 -0.18 -24.16 -16.68
CA PRO A 226 -0.75 -24.90 -15.56
C PRO A 226 -0.06 -24.52 -14.23
N VAL A 227 -0.69 -24.95 -13.15
CA VAL A 227 -0.06 -24.98 -11.82
C VAL A 227 0.89 -26.15 -11.77
N HIS A 228 2.07 -25.94 -11.22
CA HIS A 228 3.11 -26.93 -10.96
C HIS A 228 3.34 -27.06 -9.45
N SER A 229 3.80 -28.21 -9.00
CA SER A 229 4.29 -28.41 -7.64
C SER A 229 5.81 -28.36 -7.62
N VAL A 230 6.38 -27.58 -6.72
CA VAL A 230 7.82 -27.63 -6.45
C VAL A 230 8.15 -28.93 -5.76
N THR A 231 8.91 -29.80 -6.44
CA THR A 231 9.27 -31.14 -5.93
C THR A 231 10.68 -31.22 -5.40
N LYS A 232 11.51 -30.21 -5.69
CA LYS A 232 12.87 -30.12 -5.16
C LYS A 232 13.40 -28.70 -5.16
N THR A 233 13.97 -28.31 -4.03
CA THR A 233 14.70 -27.06 -3.84
C THR A 233 16.13 -27.35 -3.36
N SER A 234 17.11 -26.54 -3.75
CA SER A 234 18.47 -26.59 -3.18
C SER A 234 18.72 -25.46 -2.18
N ALA A 235 17.96 -24.39 -2.31
CA ALA A 235 17.92 -23.27 -1.39
C ALA A 235 16.53 -22.61 -1.51
N LYS A 236 16.13 -21.84 -0.52
CA LYS A 236 14.80 -21.19 -0.45
C LYS A 236 14.46 -20.26 -1.64
N HIS A 237 15.42 -19.98 -2.49
CA HIS A 237 15.28 -19.13 -3.70
C HIS A 237 15.60 -19.87 -5.01
N LEU A 238 15.87 -21.20 -4.95
CA LEU A 238 16.25 -22.02 -6.11
C LEU A 238 15.29 -23.20 -6.27
N ILE A 239 14.52 -23.20 -7.35
CA ILE A 239 13.66 -24.32 -7.74
C ILE A 239 14.45 -25.21 -8.69
N GLN A 240 14.74 -26.45 -8.28
CA GLN A 240 15.43 -27.45 -9.11
C GLN A 240 14.46 -28.26 -9.94
N GLU A 241 13.36 -28.70 -9.35
CA GLU A 241 12.38 -29.56 -10.01
C GLU A 241 10.94 -29.07 -9.81
N LEU A 242 10.16 -29.17 -10.87
CA LEU A 242 8.72 -28.98 -10.92
C LEU A 242 8.07 -30.28 -11.41
N ASP A 243 7.12 -30.81 -10.64
CA ASP A 243 6.42 -32.09 -10.94
C ASP A 243 7.39 -33.25 -11.23
N GLY A 244 8.53 -33.30 -10.52
CA GLY A 244 9.56 -34.34 -10.67
C GLY A 244 10.45 -34.20 -11.92
N ARG A 245 10.43 -33.04 -12.60
CA ARG A 245 11.22 -32.73 -13.80
C ARG A 245 12.07 -31.48 -13.59
N PRO A 246 13.23 -31.34 -14.27
CA PRO A 246 14.01 -30.10 -14.21
C PRO A 246 13.15 -28.86 -14.47
N ALA A 247 13.24 -27.86 -13.57
CA ALA A 247 12.37 -26.67 -13.60
C ALA A 247 12.46 -25.90 -14.94
N ILE A 248 13.66 -25.84 -15.54
CA ILE A 248 13.87 -25.20 -16.84
C ILE A 248 13.12 -25.91 -17.98
N GLU A 249 12.93 -27.23 -17.91
CA GLU A 249 12.18 -27.97 -18.93
C GLU A 249 10.70 -27.66 -18.85
N SER A 250 10.13 -27.64 -17.64
CA SER A 250 8.74 -27.25 -17.39
C SER A 250 8.47 -25.81 -17.86
N LEU A 251 9.41 -24.90 -17.63
CA LEU A 251 9.35 -23.54 -18.14
C LEU A 251 9.34 -23.51 -19.69
N ARG A 252 10.29 -24.18 -20.35
CA ARG A 252 10.39 -24.21 -21.81
C ARG A 252 9.14 -24.79 -22.44
N GLU A 253 8.62 -25.87 -21.89
CA GLU A 253 7.39 -26.51 -22.38
C GLU A 253 6.19 -25.57 -22.24
N THR A 254 6.03 -24.93 -21.08
CA THR A 254 4.96 -23.97 -20.81
C THR A 254 5.02 -22.79 -21.77
N LEU A 255 6.18 -22.18 -21.91
CA LEU A 255 6.36 -21.03 -22.82
C LEU A 255 6.13 -21.42 -24.28
N SER A 256 6.61 -22.59 -24.74
CA SER A 256 6.38 -23.06 -26.10
C SER A 256 4.90 -23.24 -26.40
N LYS A 257 4.14 -23.85 -25.50
CA LYS A 257 2.69 -24.04 -25.63
C LYS A 257 1.94 -22.70 -25.62
N THR A 258 2.37 -21.77 -24.76
CA THR A 258 1.72 -20.46 -24.62
C THR A 258 1.96 -19.59 -25.85
N LEU A 259 3.20 -19.57 -26.36
CA LEU A 259 3.55 -18.83 -27.58
C LEU A 259 2.79 -19.31 -28.81
N GLN A 260 2.43 -20.60 -28.88
CA GLN A 260 1.59 -21.14 -29.96
C GLN A 260 0.12 -20.68 -29.87
N LYS A 261 -0.35 -20.37 -28.67
CA LYS A 261 -1.74 -19.95 -28.40
C LYS A 261 -1.92 -18.42 -28.47
N ASP A 262 -0.96 -17.67 -27.94
CA ASP A 262 -0.98 -16.21 -27.88
C ASP A 262 0.39 -15.63 -28.22
N SER A 263 0.49 -15.04 -29.42
CA SER A 263 1.74 -14.43 -29.90
C SER A 263 2.14 -13.17 -29.11
N ARG A 264 1.22 -12.50 -28.38
CA ARG A 264 1.52 -11.34 -27.53
C ARG A 264 2.48 -11.71 -26.39
N VAL A 265 2.43 -12.94 -25.92
CA VAL A 265 3.30 -13.44 -24.84
C VAL A 265 4.79 -13.27 -25.19
N ALA A 266 5.17 -13.40 -26.46
CA ALA A 266 6.54 -13.15 -26.90
C ALA A 266 7.02 -11.71 -26.62
N GLU A 267 6.14 -10.75 -26.77
CA GLU A 267 6.42 -9.35 -26.45
C GLU A 267 6.41 -9.12 -24.93
N LEU A 268 5.44 -9.67 -24.22
CA LEU A 268 5.32 -9.55 -22.76
C LEU A 268 6.53 -10.14 -22.02
N LEU A 269 7.07 -11.25 -22.51
CA LEU A 269 8.28 -11.90 -21.96
C LEU A 269 9.54 -11.03 -22.07
N LYS A 270 9.61 -10.07 -22.99
CA LYS A 270 10.72 -9.12 -23.07
C LYS A 270 10.80 -8.22 -21.84
N ASN A 271 9.66 -7.96 -21.20
CA ASN A 271 9.59 -7.09 -20.04
C ASN A 271 9.97 -7.82 -18.74
N ALA A 272 9.37 -8.98 -18.48
CA ALA A 272 9.73 -9.83 -17.34
C ALA A 272 9.08 -11.22 -17.47
N LEU A 273 9.83 -12.26 -17.12
CA LEU A 273 9.28 -13.56 -16.77
C LEU A 273 9.01 -13.60 -15.27
N LEU A 274 7.77 -13.91 -14.94
CA LEU A 274 7.27 -13.94 -13.57
C LEU A 274 6.86 -15.38 -13.20
N ILE A 275 6.77 -15.59 -11.90
CA ILE A 275 6.21 -16.81 -11.31
C ILE A 275 5.32 -16.42 -10.15
N GLY A 276 4.12 -16.97 -10.12
CA GLY A 276 3.26 -16.91 -8.95
C GLY A 276 3.59 -18.06 -8.03
N LEU A 277 3.77 -17.80 -6.74
CA LEU A 277 4.01 -18.78 -5.68
C LEU A 277 2.79 -18.82 -4.76
N ARG A 278 2.26 -19.99 -4.49
CA ARG A 278 1.21 -20.20 -3.49
C ARG A 278 1.76 -21.03 -2.34
N PRO A 279 2.06 -20.41 -1.18
CA PRO A 279 2.53 -21.13 -0.02
C PRO A 279 1.48 -22.15 0.45
N ARG A 280 1.92 -23.29 0.94
CA ARG A 280 1.04 -24.30 1.50
C ARG A 280 0.26 -23.76 2.70
N GLY A 281 -1.07 -23.90 2.67
CA GLY A 281 -1.95 -23.40 3.73
C GLY A 281 -2.15 -21.87 3.74
N GLY A 282 -1.70 -21.18 2.70
CA GLY A 282 -2.00 -19.77 2.45
C GLY A 282 -3.35 -19.57 1.72
N ASP A 283 -3.63 -18.32 1.37
CA ASP A 283 -4.77 -17.96 0.52
C ASP A 283 -4.67 -18.66 -0.85
N ASP A 284 -5.80 -18.82 -1.54
CA ASP A 284 -5.86 -19.43 -2.89
C ASP A 284 -5.15 -18.63 -3.98
N ALA A 285 -4.65 -17.45 -3.66
CA ALA A 285 -3.97 -16.56 -4.58
C ALA A 285 -2.46 -16.81 -4.66
N PHE A 286 -1.90 -16.51 -5.82
CA PHE A 286 -0.47 -16.60 -6.07
C PHE A 286 0.22 -15.27 -5.77
N LEU A 287 1.32 -15.29 -5.03
CA LEU A 287 2.21 -14.15 -4.84
C LEU A 287 3.17 -14.05 -6.01
N VAL A 288 3.15 -12.94 -6.71
CA VAL A 288 3.96 -12.75 -7.93
C VAL A 288 5.40 -12.44 -7.57
N ARG A 289 6.33 -13.16 -8.22
CA ARG A 289 7.78 -13.00 -8.06
C ARG A 289 8.47 -12.97 -9.42
N GLN A 290 9.63 -12.36 -9.47
CA GLN A 290 10.45 -12.36 -10.68
C GLN A 290 11.29 -13.64 -10.78
N VAL A 291 11.31 -14.25 -11.97
CA VAL A 291 12.33 -15.25 -12.34
C VAL A 291 13.59 -14.49 -12.72
N ARG A 292 14.61 -14.54 -11.87
CA ARG A 292 15.86 -13.76 -12.02
C ARG A 292 16.88 -14.42 -12.94
N GLY A 293 16.74 -15.72 -13.19
CA GLY A 293 17.65 -16.47 -14.06
C GLY A 293 17.49 -17.98 -13.96
N ALA A 294 18.36 -18.69 -14.65
CA ALA A 294 18.46 -20.16 -14.61
C ALA A 294 19.91 -20.58 -14.37
N GLY A 295 20.08 -21.59 -13.52
CA GLY A 295 21.35 -22.24 -13.29
C GLY A 295 21.76 -23.15 -14.44
N SER A 296 23.05 -23.50 -14.52
CA SER A 296 23.58 -24.45 -15.51
C SER A 296 23.03 -25.87 -15.30
N ASP A 297 22.55 -26.18 -14.11
CA ASP A 297 21.90 -27.42 -13.72
C ASP A 297 20.41 -27.46 -14.07
N GLY A 298 19.87 -26.41 -14.68
CA GLY A 298 18.45 -26.28 -15.02
C GLY A 298 17.55 -25.78 -13.89
N SER A 299 18.10 -25.35 -12.76
CA SER A 299 17.36 -24.69 -11.69
C SER A 299 16.91 -23.29 -12.09
N LEU A 300 15.83 -22.80 -11.49
CA LEU A 300 15.34 -21.43 -11.65
C LEU A 300 15.63 -20.61 -10.38
N LEU A 301 16.27 -19.46 -10.56
CA LEU A 301 16.52 -18.49 -9.51
C LEU A 301 15.32 -17.55 -9.40
N ILE A 302 14.67 -17.53 -8.24
CA ILE A 302 13.46 -16.75 -7.98
C ILE A 302 13.78 -15.61 -7.02
N GLY A 303 13.14 -14.48 -7.18
CA GLY A 303 13.23 -13.33 -6.27
C GLY A 303 12.40 -13.50 -4.99
N ASP A 304 12.55 -14.66 -4.35
CA ASP A 304 11.89 -15.01 -3.08
C ASP A 304 12.83 -15.95 -2.30
N ASP A 305 12.78 -15.91 -0.98
CA ASP A 305 13.60 -16.73 -0.09
C ASP A 305 12.77 -17.64 0.84
N SER A 306 11.49 -17.84 0.51
CA SER A 306 10.55 -18.63 1.30
C SER A 306 10.08 -19.92 0.61
N ILE A 307 10.64 -20.27 -0.55
CA ILE A 307 10.23 -21.44 -1.34
C ILE A 307 10.61 -22.72 -0.60
N SER A 308 9.66 -23.65 -0.54
CA SER A 308 9.83 -24.99 0.01
C SER A 308 9.30 -26.04 -0.96
N ASP A 309 9.68 -27.31 -0.73
CA ASP A 309 9.05 -28.42 -1.42
C ASP A 309 7.54 -28.40 -1.16
N GLU A 310 6.76 -28.79 -2.15
CA GLU A 310 5.28 -28.72 -2.17
C GLU A 310 4.69 -27.29 -2.31
N THR A 311 5.51 -26.26 -2.47
CA THR A 311 5.00 -24.94 -2.90
C THR A 311 4.38 -25.07 -4.28
N GLU A 312 3.14 -24.64 -4.44
CA GLU A 312 2.54 -24.56 -5.76
C GLU A 312 3.02 -23.31 -6.48
N CYS A 313 3.31 -23.45 -7.76
CA CYS A 313 3.75 -22.32 -8.56
C CYS A 313 3.11 -22.31 -9.95
N ARG A 314 3.15 -21.15 -10.60
CA ARG A 314 2.60 -20.94 -11.92
C ARG A 314 3.41 -19.88 -12.65
N PHE A 315 3.85 -20.17 -13.87
CA PHE A 315 4.52 -19.15 -14.68
C PHE A 315 3.55 -18.06 -15.10
N MET A 316 4.05 -16.83 -15.11
CA MET A 316 3.27 -15.63 -15.37
C MET A 316 4.06 -14.65 -16.24
N VAL A 317 3.35 -13.74 -16.88
CA VAL A 317 3.91 -12.59 -17.59
C VAL A 317 3.24 -11.31 -17.09
N ARG A 318 3.97 -10.21 -17.18
CA ARG A 318 3.43 -8.90 -16.89
C ARG A 318 2.53 -8.47 -18.05
N ASP A 319 1.25 -8.23 -17.77
CA ASP A 319 0.22 -7.94 -18.77
C ASP A 319 -0.68 -6.80 -18.26
N ASP A 320 -0.80 -5.73 -19.02
CA ASP A 320 -1.61 -4.56 -18.69
C ASP A 320 -3.11 -4.86 -18.73
N VAL A 321 -3.55 -5.74 -19.61
CA VAL A 321 -4.95 -6.17 -19.67
C VAL A 321 -5.33 -6.94 -18.40
N ALA A 322 -4.52 -7.94 -18.03
CA ALA A 322 -4.76 -8.71 -16.82
C ALA A 322 -4.66 -7.84 -15.55
N ALA A 323 -3.79 -6.83 -15.55
CA ALA A 323 -3.67 -5.90 -14.43
C ALA A 323 -4.91 -5.01 -14.26
N ARG A 324 -5.55 -4.59 -15.36
CA ARG A 324 -6.82 -3.85 -15.32
C ARG A 324 -7.97 -4.75 -14.87
N GLU A 325 -8.06 -5.96 -15.40
CA GLU A 325 -9.09 -6.94 -15.02
C GLU A 325 -9.01 -7.28 -13.51
N ASP A 326 -7.83 -7.52 -12.98
CA ASP A 326 -7.64 -7.83 -11.55
C ASP A 326 -7.94 -6.62 -10.65
N LEU A 327 -7.60 -5.40 -11.10
CA LEU A 327 -7.97 -4.16 -10.40
C LEU A 327 -9.50 -4.00 -10.35
N ASP A 328 -10.18 -4.16 -11.49
CA ASP A 328 -11.64 -4.09 -11.60
C ASP A 328 -12.32 -5.14 -10.72
N ASP A 329 -11.82 -6.36 -10.73
CA ASP A 329 -12.36 -7.45 -9.90
C ASP A 329 -12.13 -7.21 -8.40
N THR A 330 -10.97 -6.66 -8.02
CA THR A 330 -10.68 -6.26 -6.64
C THR A 330 -11.63 -5.16 -6.17
N ILE A 331 -11.88 -4.15 -7.01
CA ILE A 331 -12.83 -3.07 -6.72
C ILE A 331 -14.26 -3.58 -6.62
N LYS A 332 -14.69 -4.45 -7.52
CA LYS A 332 -16.04 -5.06 -7.46
C LYS A 332 -16.25 -5.85 -6.16
N ARG A 333 -15.24 -6.65 -5.76
CA ARG A 333 -15.29 -7.37 -4.47
C ARG A 333 -15.36 -6.41 -3.29
N TYR A 334 -14.53 -5.38 -3.29
CA TYR A 334 -14.56 -4.34 -2.26
C TYR A 334 -15.94 -3.67 -2.16
N SER A 335 -16.52 -3.26 -3.29
CA SER A 335 -17.85 -2.64 -3.33
C SER A 335 -18.94 -3.56 -2.80
N LEU A 336 -18.89 -4.86 -3.14
CA LEU A 336 -19.80 -5.84 -2.61
C LEU A 336 -19.64 -6.03 -1.09
N GLU A 337 -18.42 -6.18 -0.60
CA GLU A 337 -18.17 -6.31 0.84
C GLU A 337 -18.62 -5.06 1.60
N LYS A 338 -18.35 -3.86 1.07
CA LYS A 338 -18.80 -2.58 1.61
C LYS A 338 -20.34 -2.55 1.74
N MET A 339 -21.05 -2.98 0.70
CA MET A 339 -22.52 -3.02 0.69
C MET A 339 -23.06 -4.00 1.73
N PHE A 340 -22.43 -5.18 1.90
CA PHE A 340 -22.92 -6.19 2.86
C PHE A 340 -22.58 -5.87 4.30
N LYS A 341 -21.45 -5.22 4.56
CA LYS A 341 -20.97 -4.93 5.93
C LYS A 341 -21.47 -3.58 6.46
N GLY A 342 -22.05 -2.73 5.61
CA GLY A 342 -22.53 -1.41 6.00
C GLY A 342 -21.38 -0.54 6.55
N THR A 343 -20.33 -0.35 5.75
CA THR A 343 -19.12 0.36 6.19
C THR A 343 -19.33 1.88 6.18
N GLY A 344 -18.58 2.58 7.07
CA GLY A 344 -18.64 4.02 7.20
C GLY A 344 -18.00 4.77 6.01
N ARG A 345 -17.79 6.07 6.20
CA ARG A 345 -17.31 7.00 5.19
C ARG A 345 -15.80 6.91 4.98
N PRO A 346 -15.29 6.67 3.76
CA PRO A 346 -13.87 6.75 3.45
C PRO A 346 -13.30 8.15 3.72
N LEU A 347 -12.16 8.23 4.40
CA LEU A 347 -11.48 9.47 4.77
C LEU A 347 -10.24 9.74 3.93
N LEU A 348 -9.43 8.72 3.73
CA LEU A 348 -8.15 8.79 3.04
C LEU A 348 -7.78 7.44 2.48
N SER A 349 -7.38 7.40 1.22
CA SER A 349 -6.74 6.26 0.58
C SER A 349 -5.23 6.47 0.56
N VAL A 350 -4.46 5.48 1.05
CA VAL A 350 -2.99 5.47 0.98
C VAL A 350 -2.57 4.38 0.01
N LEU A 351 -2.10 4.77 -1.18
CA LEU A 351 -1.82 3.88 -2.30
C LEU A 351 -0.32 3.62 -2.45
N PHE A 352 0.05 2.36 -2.48
CA PHE A 352 1.38 1.82 -2.75
C PHE A 352 1.33 1.10 -4.09
N ALA A 353 1.72 1.78 -5.17
CA ALA A 353 1.77 1.19 -6.50
C ALA A 353 3.20 0.71 -6.81
N CYS A 354 3.36 -0.49 -7.35
CA CYS A 354 4.68 -0.96 -7.77
C CYS A 354 5.30 0.02 -8.77
N GLY A 355 6.58 0.34 -8.62
CA GLY A 355 7.33 1.17 -9.56
C GLY A 355 7.32 0.64 -11.00
N GLY A 356 6.86 -0.58 -11.20
CA GLY A 356 6.61 -1.17 -12.51
C GLY A 356 5.18 -0.96 -13.04
N ARG A 357 4.25 -0.40 -12.28
CA ARG A 357 2.88 -0.05 -12.73
C ARG A 357 2.87 1.33 -13.40
N GLY A 358 1.76 2.02 -13.37
CA GLY A 358 1.64 3.36 -13.93
C GLY A 358 1.82 3.39 -15.46
N GLU A 359 2.36 4.47 -15.99
CA GLU A 359 2.51 4.69 -17.44
C GLU A 359 3.39 3.62 -18.11
N GLY A 360 4.37 3.08 -17.39
CA GLY A 360 5.24 2.00 -17.88
C GLY A 360 4.50 0.69 -18.14
N LEU A 361 3.40 0.39 -17.47
CA LEU A 361 2.54 -0.77 -17.70
C LEU A 361 1.34 -0.41 -18.58
N PHE A 362 0.58 0.60 -18.17
CA PHE A 362 -0.73 0.89 -18.73
C PHE A 362 -0.71 1.77 -19.97
N ARG A 363 0.43 2.37 -20.31
CA ARG A 363 0.56 3.42 -21.36
C ARG A 363 -0.33 4.62 -21.09
N GLU A 364 -0.77 4.76 -19.87
CA GLU A 364 -1.70 5.75 -19.36
C GLU A 364 -1.35 6.05 -17.90
N ASN A 365 -1.52 7.30 -17.49
CA ASN A 365 -1.24 7.75 -16.15
C ASN A 365 -2.52 7.75 -15.31
N GLY A 366 -2.44 7.44 -14.03
CA GLY A 366 -3.54 7.59 -13.09
C GLY A 366 -4.50 6.39 -13.01
N VAL A 367 -4.21 5.26 -13.65
CA VAL A 367 -5.13 4.10 -13.68
C VAL A 367 -5.44 3.58 -12.28
N ASP A 368 -4.41 3.32 -11.47
CA ASP A 368 -4.60 2.78 -10.12
C ASP A 368 -5.26 3.81 -9.19
N SER A 369 -4.77 5.04 -9.19
CA SER A 369 -5.28 6.08 -8.28
C SER A 369 -6.70 6.53 -8.62
N GLN A 370 -7.07 6.58 -9.90
CA GLN A 370 -8.43 6.91 -10.30
C GLN A 370 -9.41 5.80 -9.90
N ALA A 371 -9.08 4.55 -10.19
CA ALA A 371 -9.91 3.41 -9.84
C ALA A 371 -10.16 3.31 -8.32
N ILE A 372 -9.12 3.54 -7.51
CA ILE A 372 -9.25 3.58 -6.03
C ILE A 372 -10.14 4.75 -5.61
N ARG A 373 -9.98 5.95 -6.18
CA ARG A 373 -10.81 7.11 -5.82
C ARG A 373 -12.29 6.85 -6.13
N GLU A 374 -12.59 6.33 -7.31
CA GLU A 374 -13.96 5.97 -7.70
C GLU A 374 -14.57 4.93 -6.73
N ALA A 375 -13.79 3.93 -6.31
CA ALA A 375 -14.23 2.90 -5.36
C ALA A 375 -14.43 3.42 -3.93
N THR A 376 -13.84 4.56 -3.59
CA THR A 376 -13.85 5.15 -2.24
C THR A 376 -14.60 6.49 -2.16
N ASP A 377 -15.63 6.66 -3.00
CA ASP A 377 -16.50 7.84 -3.02
C ASP A 377 -15.69 9.16 -3.14
N GLU A 378 -14.72 9.18 -4.04
CA GLU A 378 -13.80 10.29 -4.30
C GLU A 378 -12.96 10.72 -3.07
N ALA A 379 -12.76 9.83 -2.09
CA ALA A 379 -11.89 10.11 -0.95
C ALA A 379 -10.49 10.53 -1.43
N PRO A 380 -9.84 11.48 -0.73
CA PRO A 380 -8.49 11.90 -1.05
C PRO A 380 -7.54 10.70 -1.12
N CYS A 381 -6.72 10.63 -2.17
CA CYS A 381 -5.73 9.58 -2.35
C CYS A 381 -4.32 10.18 -2.32
N VAL A 382 -3.45 9.61 -1.49
CA VAL A 382 -2.02 9.92 -1.39
C VAL A 382 -1.23 8.64 -1.48
N GLY A 383 -0.03 8.68 -2.02
CA GLY A 383 0.81 7.49 -2.09
C GLY A 383 2.09 7.70 -2.88
N PHE A 384 2.72 6.60 -3.22
CA PHE A 384 3.94 6.61 -4.00
C PHE A 384 4.13 5.33 -4.81
N PHE A 385 4.98 5.42 -5.84
CA PHE A 385 5.46 4.26 -6.57
C PHE A 385 6.56 3.58 -5.76
N ALA A 386 6.24 2.37 -5.28
CA ALA A 386 7.00 1.62 -4.28
C ALA A 386 7.97 0.60 -4.91
N ASN A 387 8.96 0.17 -4.13
CA ASN A 387 9.88 -0.93 -4.47
C ASN A 387 9.46 -2.26 -3.83
N GLY A 388 8.18 -2.49 -3.72
CA GLY A 388 7.51 -3.59 -3.08
C GLY A 388 6.35 -3.10 -2.23
N GLU A 389 5.26 -3.82 -2.21
CA GLU A 389 4.01 -3.45 -1.57
C GLU A 389 3.68 -4.45 -0.46
N LEU A 390 3.09 -3.98 0.64
CA LEU A 390 2.65 -4.80 1.76
C LEU A 390 1.13 -4.76 1.86
N GLY A 391 0.52 -5.92 1.97
CA GLY A 391 -0.91 -6.04 2.17
C GLY A 391 -1.42 -7.47 2.10
N PRO A 392 -2.70 -7.68 2.36
CA PRO A 392 -3.36 -8.95 2.12
C PRO A 392 -3.53 -9.18 0.62
N VAL A 393 -4.04 -10.35 0.24
CA VAL A 393 -4.44 -10.62 -1.14
C VAL A 393 -5.89 -10.15 -1.37
N GLY A 394 -6.12 -9.46 -2.49
CA GLY A 394 -7.46 -8.97 -2.88
C GLY A 394 -8.00 -7.88 -1.95
N ALA A 395 -9.33 -7.75 -1.91
CA ALA A 395 -9.99 -6.83 -0.99
C ALA A 395 -10.23 -7.50 0.37
N ARG A 396 -10.03 -6.74 1.46
CA ARG A 396 -10.29 -7.19 2.84
C ARG A 396 -10.87 -6.05 3.68
N ILE A 397 -12.02 -6.30 4.24
CA ILE A 397 -12.64 -5.48 5.29
C ILE A 397 -12.66 -6.33 6.56
N SER A 398 -12.02 -5.86 7.63
CA SER A 398 -11.97 -6.62 8.88
C SER A 398 -13.38 -6.78 9.48
N ASP A 399 -13.68 -8.00 9.94
CA ASP A 399 -14.82 -8.30 10.81
C ASP A 399 -14.37 -8.67 12.23
N GLY A 400 -13.06 -8.63 12.47
CA GLY A 400 -12.42 -8.97 13.75
C GLY A 400 -12.33 -10.48 14.02
N ALA A 401 -12.89 -11.32 13.17
CA ALA A 401 -12.92 -12.78 13.37
C ALA A 401 -11.86 -13.50 12.53
N ASP A 402 -11.81 -13.20 11.24
CA ASP A 402 -10.90 -13.87 10.33
C ASP A 402 -9.48 -13.30 10.37
N ARG A 403 -8.49 -14.17 10.19
CA ARG A 403 -7.11 -13.73 10.03
C ARG A 403 -6.92 -13.04 8.68
N ILE A 404 -6.25 -11.89 8.68
CA ILE A 404 -5.86 -11.13 7.50
C ILE A 404 -4.34 -11.15 7.37
N PRO A 405 -3.75 -12.13 6.67
CA PRO A 405 -2.31 -12.22 6.54
C PRO A 405 -1.76 -11.13 5.61
N THR A 406 -0.59 -10.61 5.97
CA THR A 406 0.13 -9.59 5.19
C THR A 406 1.26 -10.24 4.41
N TYR A 407 1.34 -9.92 3.14
CA TYR A 407 2.40 -10.40 2.25
C TYR A 407 3.21 -9.23 1.68
N LEU A 408 4.49 -9.48 1.45
CA LEU A 408 5.27 -8.61 0.58
C LEU A 408 4.97 -8.98 -0.87
N HIS A 409 4.44 -8.03 -1.61
CA HIS A 409 4.09 -8.16 -3.02
C HIS A 409 5.13 -7.51 -3.92
N GLY A 410 5.06 -7.86 -5.19
CA GLY A 410 5.70 -7.14 -6.29
C GLY A 410 4.76 -7.14 -7.49
N PHE A 411 4.85 -6.13 -8.33
CA PHE A 411 3.99 -5.94 -9.50
C PHE A 411 2.51 -5.71 -9.16
N THR A 412 2.24 -5.17 -7.96
CA THR A 412 0.88 -4.95 -7.43
C THR A 412 0.60 -3.47 -7.21
N ALA A 413 -0.66 -3.16 -6.95
CA ALA A 413 -1.09 -1.94 -6.28
C ALA A 413 -1.79 -2.33 -4.98
N THR A 414 -1.29 -1.85 -3.86
CA THR A 414 -1.89 -2.07 -2.53
C THR A 414 -2.38 -0.75 -1.97
N CYS A 415 -3.59 -0.72 -1.46
CA CYS A 415 -4.19 0.48 -0.89
C CYS A 415 -4.76 0.20 0.50
N GLY A 416 -4.49 1.08 1.44
CA GLY A 416 -5.19 1.17 2.72
C GLY A 416 -6.18 2.33 2.69
N VAL A 417 -7.46 2.05 2.95
CA VAL A 417 -8.51 3.07 3.01
C VAL A 417 -8.90 3.27 4.47
N LEU A 418 -8.58 4.43 5.03
CA LEU A 418 -9.06 4.84 6.35
C LEU A 418 -10.53 5.22 6.27
N VAL A 419 -11.33 4.69 7.18
CA VAL A 419 -12.79 4.79 7.19
C VAL A 419 -13.29 5.29 8.54
N ASP A 420 -14.18 6.28 8.51
CA ASP A 420 -14.93 6.77 9.67
C ASP A 420 -16.22 5.97 9.82
N THR A 421 -16.30 5.13 10.83
CA THR A 421 -17.47 4.29 11.11
C THR A 421 -18.50 4.96 12.04
N SER A 422 -18.27 6.21 12.48
CA SER A 422 -19.27 6.96 13.23
C SER A 422 -20.45 7.42 12.38
N VAL A 423 -20.26 7.47 11.07
CA VAL A 423 -21.29 7.84 10.08
C VAL A 423 -21.70 6.56 9.35
N VAL A 424 -22.81 5.97 9.74
CA VAL A 424 -23.46 4.92 8.94
C VAL A 424 -24.28 5.65 7.88
N GLU A 425 -24.00 5.44 6.60
CA GLU A 425 -24.85 5.94 5.53
C GLU A 425 -26.20 5.21 5.61
N ASP A 426 -27.24 5.92 6.05
CA ASP A 426 -28.65 5.46 6.02
C ASP A 426 -29.17 5.53 4.57
N ASP A 427 -28.70 4.72 3.68
CA ASP A 427 -29.21 4.61 2.29
C ASP A 427 -30.49 3.74 2.18
N ALA A 428 -31.26 3.57 3.27
CA ALA A 428 -32.46 2.71 3.27
C ALA A 428 -33.78 3.46 3.49
N ALA A 429 -33.82 4.80 3.57
CA ALA A 429 -35.02 5.52 4.03
C ALA A 429 -35.81 6.32 2.99
N ASP A 430 -35.43 6.36 1.70
CA ASP A 430 -36.12 7.24 0.74
C ASP A 430 -36.88 6.50 -0.39
N ALA A 431 -37.22 5.23 -0.22
CA ALA A 431 -37.98 4.43 -1.21
C ALA A 431 -39.42 4.10 -0.80
N SER A 432 -39.99 4.70 0.25
CA SER A 432 -41.34 4.32 0.73
C SER A 432 -42.40 5.42 0.80
N ASP A 433 -42.16 6.64 0.30
CA ASP A 433 -43.20 7.67 0.25
C ASP A 433 -43.48 8.19 -1.16
N GLY A 434 -44.04 7.34 -2.00
CA GLY A 434 -44.41 7.70 -3.36
C GLY A 434 -45.53 6.86 -3.99
N GLU A 435 -46.52 6.41 -3.18
CA GLU A 435 -47.83 5.94 -3.74
C GLU A 435 -48.88 6.02 -2.63
N ALA A 436 -49.66 7.09 -2.63
CA ALA A 436 -51.03 7.14 -2.12
C ALA A 436 -51.83 8.23 -2.87
#